data_af467d424d2a0f5c303bb8abed92e03e
#
_entry.id   af467d424d2a0f5c303bb8abed92e03e
#
_cell.length_a   1.000
_cell.length_b   1.000
_cell.length_c   1.000
_cell.angle_alpha   90.00
_cell.angle_beta   90.00
_cell.angle_gamma   90.00
#
_symmetry.space_group_name_H-M   'P 1'
#
loop_
_entity.id
_entity.type
_entity.pdbx_description
1 polymer ?
#
loop_
_entity_poly.entity_id
_entity_poly.type
_entity_poly.pdbx_seq_one_letter_code
_entity_poly.pdbx_strand_id
1 'polypeptide(L)'
;AAGRLGQPQLAVELLITDRPDRAEELAQYIDQLNANRQTLERSIQLAAGKQARELLEADGQAALVLADRGWHAGVIGIVAGRLAEKFHRPVVLISWDSMGVKPGVGSARSIPGFNLHAALQACDEYLVSHGGHAAAAGLKIEEGRLDGFRAAFCEVAAEEITEDQKIAELRIDAESPLSAFTLDTVHQIQRLAPFGQNNARPLLCTTGVKLAEAPKPIGSGGRHLSLRLVQHGVSLRAVAFGGGEWADELVAVEDTIDIAFRPVINSFRGRQSVEMHLVDWRATEA
;
A
#
# COMPACT_ATOMS: atom_id res chain seq x y z
N ALA A 1 5.82 -3.60 -15.34
CA ALA A 1 7.00 -2.68 -15.38
C ALA A 1 7.13 -2.01 -16.74
N ALA A 2 7.26 -2.79 -17.82
CA ALA A 2 7.53 -2.27 -19.16
C ALA A 2 6.57 -1.15 -19.59
N GLY A 3 5.26 -1.34 -19.47
CA GLY A 3 4.27 -0.33 -19.83
C GLY A 3 4.36 0.97 -19.01
N ARG A 4 4.74 0.89 -17.72
CA ARG A 4 4.87 2.08 -16.86
C ARG A 4 6.14 2.90 -17.16
N LEU A 5 7.17 2.26 -17.72
CA LEU A 5 8.42 2.92 -18.11
C LEU A 5 8.49 3.18 -19.62
N GLY A 6 7.33 3.17 -20.30
CA GLY A 6 7.21 3.58 -21.69
C GLY A 6 7.61 2.53 -22.74
N GLN A 7 7.77 1.26 -22.34
CA GLN A 7 8.21 0.18 -23.25
C GLN A 7 7.22 -1.02 -23.28
N PRO A 8 5.90 -0.82 -23.48
CA PRO A 8 4.92 -1.92 -23.46
C PRO A 8 5.13 -2.95 -24.57
N GLN A 9 5.66 -2.52 -25.73
CA GLN A 9 5.92 -3.37 -26.88
C GLN A 9 6.88 -4.51 -26.59
N LEU A 10 7.85 -4.33 -25.69
CA LEU A 10 8.78 -5.39 -25.31
C LEU A 10 8.09 -6.54 -24.53
N ALA A 11 7.08 -6.20 -23.76
CA ALA A 11 6.29 -7.23 -23.06
C ALA A 11 5.42 -8.02 -24.06
N VAL A 12 4.87 -7.35 -25.08
CA VAL A 12 4.14 -8.03 -26.15
C VAL A 12 5.08 -8.94 -26.95
N GLU A 13 6.25 -8.41 -27.34
CA GLU A 13 7.27 -9.18 -28.08
C GLU A 13 7.69 -10.43 -27.32
N LEU A 14 7.92 -10.33 -25.99
CA LEU A 14 8.25 -11.49 -25.16
C LEU A 14 7.18 -12.59 -25.20
N LEU A 15 5.90 -12.19 -25.26
CA LEU A 15 4.78 -13.14 -25.23
C LEU A 15 4.54 -13.83 -26.59
N ILE A 16 5.01 -13.24 -27.70
CA ILE A 16 4.73 -13.75 -29.06
C ILE A 16 5.96 -14.25 -29.81
N THR A 17 7.18 -14.10 -29.25
CA THR A 17 8.40 -14.58 -29.93
C THR A 17 8.53 -16.09 -29.86
N ASP A 18 8.86 -16.72 -31.00
CA ASP A 18 9.16 -18.16 -31.11
C ASP A 18 10.66 -18.46 -30.90
N ARG A 19 11.48 -17.43 -30.69
CA ARG A 19 12.94 -17.56 -30.52
C ARG A 19 13.30 -17.59 -29.03
N PRO A 20 13.81 -18.74 -28.52
CA PRO A 20 14.15 -18.88 -27.10
C PRO A 20 15.24 -17.88 -26.63
N ASP A 21 16.26 -17.64 -27.44
CA ASP A 21 17.33 -16.69 -27.21
C ASP A 21 16.78 -15.26 -27.03
N ARG A 22 15.86 -14.86 -27.91
CA ARG A 22 15.21 -13.55 -27.85
C ARG A 22 14.27 -13.44 -26.64
N ALA A 23 13.55 -14.51 -26.31
CA ALA A 23 12.69 -14.54 -25.12
C ALA A 23 13.51 -14.36 -23.83
N GLU A 24 14.68 -14.98 -23.73
CA GLU A 24 15.57 -14.84 -22.58
C GLU A 24 16.13 -13.42 -22.46
N GLU A 25 16.62 -12.82 -23.55
CA GLU A 25 17.07 -11.42 -23.58
C GLU A 25 15.97 -10.45 -23.10
N LEU A 26 14.76 -10.59 -23.65
CA LEU A 26 13.61 -9.75 -23.29
C LEU A 26 13.21 -9.94 -21.83
N ALA A 27 13.19 -11.18 -21.32
CA ALA A 27 12.86 -11.46 -19.94
C ALA A 27 13.85 -10.80 -18.97
N GLN A 28 15.15 -10.93 -19.22
CA GLN A 28 16.21 -10.29 -18.42
C GLN A 28 16.09 -8.77 -18.45
N TYR A 29 15.85 -8.19 -19.63
CA TYR A 29 15.70 -6.74 -19.76
C TYR A 29 14.45 -6.22 -19.04
N ILE A 30 13.31 -6.91 -19.17
CA ILE A 30 12.06 -6.56 -18.47
C ILE A 30 12.20 -6.70 -16.96
N ASP A 31 12.96 -7.68 -16.48
CA ASP A 31 13.27 -7.83 -15.05
C ASP A 31 14.10 -6.63 -14.54
N GLN A 32 15.10 -6.20 -15.31
CA GLN A 32 15.88 -4.99 -15.00
C GLN A 32 15.00 -3.74 -14.99
N LEU A 33 14.09 -3.59 -15.94
CA LEU A 33 13.11 -2.50 -15.94
C LEU A 33 12.20 -2.55 -14.69
N ASN A 34 11.85 -3.75 -14.22
CA ASN A 34 11.07 -3.90 -13.01
C ASN A 34 11.84 -3.51 -11.75
N ALA A 35 13.11 -3.85 -11.66
CA ALA A 35 14.00 -3.41 -10.58
C ALA A 35 14.13 -1.87 -10.56
N ASN A 36 14.32 -1.26 -11.73
CA ASN A 36 14.38 0.20 -11.87
C ASN A 36 13.06 0.87 -11.45
N ARG A 37 11.92 0.33 -11.89
CA ARG A 37 10.60 0.83 -11.47
C ARG A 37 10.43 0.75 -9.96
N GLN A 38 10.84 -0.35 -9.32
CA GLN A 38 10.76 -0.51 -7.86
C GLN A 38 11.64 0.52 -7.12
N THR A 39 12.80 0.85 -7.67
CA THR A 39 13.69 1.88 -7.10
C THR A 39 13.06 3.26 -7.19
N LEU A 40 12.50 3.63 -8.36
CA LEU A 40 11.76 4.88 -8.54
C LEU A 40 10.56 4.97 -7.60
N GLU A 41 9.80 3.89 -7.49
CA GLU A 41 8.64 3.80 -6.60
C GLU A 41 9.01 4.05 -5.15
N ARG A 42 10.11 3.45 -4.65
CA ARG A 42 10.60 3.68 -3.29
C ARG A 42 11.02 5.12 -3.06
N SER A 43 11.77 5.70 -3.99
CA SER A 43 12.21 7.10 -3.90
C SER A 43 11.02 8.05 -3.84
N ILE A 44 10.04 7.88 -4.73
CA ILE A 44 8.82 8.70 -4.75
C ILE A 44 8.02 8.51 -3.46
N GLN A 45 7.86 7.26 -3.00
CA GLN A 45 7.11 6.95 -1.77
C GLN A 45 7.73 7.60 -0.53
N LEU A 46 9.07 7.64 -0.43
CA LEU A 46 9.76 8.31 0.68
C LEU A 46 9.55 9.83 0.63
N ALA A 47 9.75 10.45 -0.53
CA ALA A 47 9.61 11.90 -0.71
C ALA A 47 8.15 12.35 -0.51
N ALA A 48 7.20 11.69 -1.17
CA ALA A 48 5.77 12.00 -1.04
C ALA A 48 5.23 11.68 0.36
N GLY A 49 5.70 10.61 0.99
CA GLY A 49 5.33 10.28 2.36
C GLY A 49 5.83 11.30 3.39
N LYS A 50 6.99 11.95 3.15
CA LYS A 50 7.47 13.06 3.96
C LYS A 50 6.57 14.29 3.79
N GLN A 51 6.32 14.72 2.56
CA GLN A 51 5.40 15.84 2.28
C GLN A 51 4.00 15.61 2.88
N ALA A 52 3.48 14.37 2.78
CA ALA A 52 2.17 14.02 3.33
C ALA A 52 2.11 14.21 4.86
N ARG A 53 3.13 13.75 5.60
CA ARG A 53 3.18 13.94 7.06
C ARG A 53 3.25 15.40 7.43
N GLU A 54 4.11 16.18 6.78
CA GLU A 54 4.24 17.63 7.02
C GLU A 54 2.90 18.36 6.84
N LEU A 55 2.13 18.02 5.79
CA LEU A 55 0.81 18.62 5.54
C LEU A 55 -0.24 18.18 6.57
N LEU A 56 -0.22 16.92 6.99
CA LEU A 56 -1.18 16.42 7.99
C LEU A 56 -0.91 16.98 9.39
N GLU A 57 0.37 17.16 9.75
CA GLU A 57 0.77 17.77 11.03
C GLU A 57 0.44 19.27 11.10
N ALA A 58 0.54 19.98 9.96
CA ALA A 58 0.27 21.42 9.92
C ALA A 58 -1.23 21.75 9.98
N ASP A 59 -2.06 21.09 9.15
CA ASP A 59 -3.44 21.53 8.90
C ASP A 59 -4.49 20.40 9.00
N GLY A 60 -4.10 19.15 9.25
CA GLY A 60 -5.03 18.01 9.34
C GLY A 60 -5.86 17.77 8.07
N GLN A 61 -5.28 18.02 6.89
CA GLN A 61 -5.99 18.08 5.60
C GLN A 61 -6.83 16.82 5.30
N ALA A 62 -8.02 17.03 4.74
CA ALA A 62 -8.94 15.96 4.36
C ALA A 62 -8.48 15.18 3.11
N ALA A 63 -7.61 15.77 2.28
CA ALA A 63 -7.00 15.16 1.10
C ALA A 63 -5.53 15.58 0.96
N LEU A 64 -4.74 14.81 0.22
CA LEU A 64 -3.32 15.07 0.00
C LEU A 64 -3.06 15.38 -1.48
N VAL A 65 -2.60 16.59 -1.78
CA VAL A 65 -2.15 17.00 -3.12
C VAL A 65 -0.66 17.30 -3.06
N LEU A 66 0.15 16.39 -3.59
CA LEU A 66 1.60 16.40 -3.51
C LEU A 66 2.22 16.50 -4.90
N ALA A 67 3.32 17.22 -5.04
CA ALA A 67 3.94 17.46 -6.34
C ALA A 67 5.46 17.54 -6.26
N ASP A 68 6.14 17.07 -7.32
CA ASP A 68 7.59 17.17 -7.44
C ASP A 68 8.05 17.01 -8.91
N ARG A 69 9.19 17.63 -9.26
CA ARG A 69 9.80 17.54 -10.62
C ARG A 69 10.55 16.22 -10.83
N GLY A 70 11.03 15.59 -9.75
CA GLY A 70 11.79 14.33 -9.80
C GLY A 70 10.91 13.08 -9.93
N TRP A 71 9.61 13.19 -9.91
CA TRP A 71 8.72 12.03 -9.94
C TRP A 71 8.44 11.54 -11.36
N HIS A 72 8.37 10.23 -11.53
CA HIS A 72 8.08 9.62 -12.82
C HIS A 72 6.57 9.41 -13.00
N ALA A 73 5.98 10.03 -14.04
CA ALA A 73 4.53 10.02 -14.30
C ALA A 73 3.92 8.60 -14.39
N GLY A 74 4.66 7.60 -14.92
CA GLY A 74 4.21 6.22 -14.98
C GLY A 74 4.20 5.47 -13.65
N VAL A 75 4.79 6.04 -12.59
CA VAL A 75 4.95 5.41 -11.27
C VAL A 75 4.11 6.06 -10.20
N ILE A 76 3.84 7.38 -10.28
CA ILE A 76 3.09 8.13 -9.26
C ILE A 76 1.75 7.50 -8.91
N GLY A 77 1.04 6.87 -9.86
CA GLY A 77 -0.25 6.23 -9.59
C GLY A 77 -0.18 5.01 -8.65
N ILE A 78 0.99 4.31 -8.60
CA ILE A 78 1.19 3.21 -7.62
C ILE A 78 1.39 3.82 -6.23
N VAL A 79 2.22 4.87 -6.15
CA VAL A 79 2.53 5.54 -4.89
C VAL A 79 1.29 6.23 -4.34
N ALA A 80 0.49 6.90 -5.18
CA ALA A 80 -0.77 7.51 -4.76
C ALA A 80 -1.70 6.49 -4.09
N GLY A 81 -1.82 5.26 -4.65
CA GLY A 81 -2.60 4.19 -4.05
C GLY A 81 -2.10 3.80 -2.66
N ARG A 82 -0.79 3.60 -2.52
CA ARG A 82 -0.19 3.24 -1.21
C ARG A 82 -0.31 4.34 -0.16
N LEU A 83 -0.23 5.61 -0.58
CA LEU A 83 -0.42 6.72 0.34
C LEU A 83 -1.88 6.88 0.73
N ALA A 84 -2.83 6.67 -0.20
CA ALA A 84 -4.25 6.67 0.11
C ALA A 84 -4.62 5.56 1.10
N GLU A 85 -4.06 4.36 0.95
CA GLU A 85 -4.20 3.26 1.90
C GLU A 85 -3.56 3.59 3.27
N LYS A 86 -2.33 4.16 3.26
CA LYS A 86 -1.59 4.45 4.50
C LYS A 86 -2.21 5.57 5.32
N PHE A 87 -2.62 6.66 4.66
CA PHE A 87 -3.13 7.86 5.37
C PHE A 87 -4.65 7.93 5.42
N HIS A 88 -5.31 7.00 4.76
CA HIS A 88 -6.78 6.92 4.66
C HIS A 88 -7.40 8.25 4.22
N ARG A 89 -6.81 8.82 3.15
CA ARG A 89 -7.19 10.10 2.52
C ARG A 89 -7.11 9.96 1.00
N PRO A 90 -7.95 10.69 0.25
CA PRO A 90 -7.73 10.85 -1.19
C PRO A 90 -6.36 11.47 -1.45
N VAL A 91 -5.61 10.91 -2.39
CA VAL A 91 -4.25 11.35 -2.73
C VAL A 91 -4.14 11.66 -4.20
N VAL A 92 -3.61 12.85 -4.51
CA VAL A 92 -3.19 13.28 -5.83
C VAL A 92 -1.68 13.46 -5.84
N LEU A 93 -0.97 12.72 -6.69
CA LEU A 93 0.45 12.94 -6.94
C LEU A 93 0.64 13.57 -8.32
N ILE A 94 1.40 14.65 -8.40
CA ILE A 94 1.68 15.39 -9.63
C ILE A 94 3.18 15.33 -9.93
N SER A 95 3.50 14.89 -11.15
CA SER A 95 4.84 14.90 -11.71
C SER A 95 4.97 16.11 -12.62
N TRP A 96 5.87 17.04 -12.31
CA TRP A 96 6.17 18.18 -13.15
C TRP A 96 7.14 17.83 -14.29
N ASP A 97 6.95 18.47 -15.44
CA ASP A 97 7.94 18.42 -16.52
C ASP A 97 9.27 19.04 -16.04
N SER A 98 10.38 18.34 -16.29
CA SER A 98 11.70 18.77 -15.82
C SER A 98 12.12 20.15 -16.35
N MET A 99 11.66 20.51 -17.57
CA MET A 99 11.94 21.79 -18.20
C MET A 99 10.84 22.84 -17.93
N GLY A 100 9.74 22.48 -17.30
CA GLY A 100 8.64 23.39 -17.00
C GLY A 100 7.85 23.86 -18.22
N VAL A 101 7.98 23.17 -19.36
CA VAL A 101 7.33 23.56 -20.62
C VAL A 101 5.94 22.94 -20.78
N LYS A 102 5.75 21.75 -20.21
CA LYS A 102 4.49 21.02 -20.32
C LYS A 102 3.73 21.04 -18.99
N PRO A 103 2.39 21.00 -19.05
CA PRO A 103 1.58 20.81 -17.86
C PRO A 103 2.03 19.57 -17.08
N GLY A 104 1.95 19.66 -15.75
CA GLY A 104 2.17 18.53 -14.86
C GLY A 104 1.15 17.43 -15.11
N VAL A 105 1.60 16.19 -14.96
CA VAL A 105 0.76 14.99 -15.07
C VAL A 105 0.47 14.47 -13.68
N GLY A 106 -0.82 14.41 -13.31
CA GLY A 106 -1.28 13.92 -12.01
C GLY A 106 -1.94 12.56 -12.10
N SER A 107 -1.80 11.81 -11.01
CA SER A 107 -2.54 10.57 -10.79
C SER A 107 -3.15 10.59 -9.40
N ALA A 108 -4.46 10.37 -9.33
CA ALA A 108 -5.24 10.41 -8.12
C ALA A 108 -5.75 9.00 -7.71
N ARG A 109 -5.85 8.78 -6.41
CA ARG A 109 -6.44 7.58 -5.81
C ARG A 109 -7.36 7.98 -4.66
N SER A 110 -8.48 7.28 -4.58
CA SER A 110 -9.52 7.51 -3.59
C SER A 110 -9.43 6.58 -2.39
N ILE A 111 -10.24 6.88 -1.40
CA ILE A 111 -10.65 6.00 -0.31
C ILE A 111 -12.11 5.55 -0.53
N PRO A 112 -12.59 4.49 0.15
CA PRO A 112 -13.98 4.08 0.08
C PRO A 112 -14.95 5.23 0.42
N GLY A 113 -15.98 5.40 -0.39
CA GLY A 113 -17.00 6.42 -0.20
C GLY A 113 -16.73 7.79 -0.82
N PHE A 114 -15.50 8.11 -1.25
CA PHE A 114 -15.19 9.38 -1.91
C PHE A 114 -15.10 9.24 -3.44
N ASN A 115 -15.78 10.10 -4.17
CA ASN A 115 -15.84 10.07 -5.64
C ASN A 115 -14.84 11.05 -6.27
N LEU A 116 -13.65 10.54 -6.64
CA LEU A 116 -12.61 11.34 -7.31
C LEU A 116 -13.07 12.03 -8.58
N HIS A 117 -13.92 11.39 -9.40
CA HIS A 117 -14.36 11.99 -10.65
C HIS A 117 -15.21 13.24 -10.37
N ALA A 118 -16.14 13.17 -9.42
CA ALA A 118 -16.96 14.31 -9.02
C ALA A 118 -16.11 15.42 -8.38
N ALA A 119 -15.16 15.07 -7.51
CA ALA A 119 -14.26 16.04 -6.88
C ALA A 119 -13.35 16.75 -7.89
N LEU A 120 -12.80 16.05 -8.89
CA LEU A 120 -12.03 16.69 -9.96
C LEU A 120 -12.90 17.55 -10.87
N GLN A 121 -14.15 17.17 -11.13
CA GLN A 121 -15.10 17.98 -11.87
C GLN A 121 -15.42 19.31 -11.14
N ALA A 122 -15.56 19.29 -9.82
CA ALA A 122 -15.72 20.49 -9.01
C ALA A 122 -14.50 21.43 -9.05
N CYS A 123 -13.31 20.87 -9.34
CA CYS A 123 -12.05 21.62 -9.44
C CYS A 123 -11.62 21.90 -10.90
N ASP A 124 -12.52 21.76 -11.89
CA ASP A 124 -12.19 21.82 -13.34
C ASP A 124 -11.50 23.12 -13.76
N GLU A 125 -11.85 24.25 -13.15
CA GLU A 125 -11.25 25.56 -13.43
C GLU A 125 -9.73 25.62 -13.20
N TYR A 126 -9.17 24.76 -12.36
CA TYR A 126 -7.73 24.67 -12.07
C TYR A 126 -7.01 23.71 -12.99
N LEU A 127 -7.73 22.86 -13.74
CA LEU A 127 -7.17 21.75 -14.49
C LEU A 127 -7.14 22.03 -15.99
N VAL A 128 -6.09 21.56 -16.65
CA VAL A 128 -6.02 21.55 -18.13
C VAL A 128 -6.91 20.42 -18.68
N SER A 129 -6.93 19.31 -18.01
CA SER A 129 -7.79 18.16 -18.31
C SER A 129 -7.80 17.17 -17.14
N HIS A 130 -8.88 16.43 -17.00
CA HIS A 130 -8.98 15.32 -16.07
C HIS A 130 -9.86 14.21 -16.64
N GLY A 131 -9.79 13.01 -16.03
CA GLY A 131 -10.62 11.87 -16.41
C GLY A 131 -10.31 10.63 -15.57
N GLY A 132 -11.25 9.73 -15.53
CA GLY A 132 -11.15 8.50 -14.75
C GLY A 132 -12.49 8.08 -14.15
N HIS A 133 -12.41 7.38 -13.02
CA HIS A 133 -13.54 6.82 -12.29
C HIS A 133 -13.51 7.26 -10.81
N ALA A 134 -14.52 6.88 -10.03
CA ALA A 134 -14.61 7.22 -8.62
C ALA A 134 -13.37 6.82 -7.80
N ALA A 135 -12.74 5.69 -8.09
CA ALA A 135 -11.61 5.16 -7.31
C ALA A 135 -10.23 5.62 -7.80
N ALA A 136 -10.09 5.96 -9.08
CA ALA A 136 -8.82 6.32 -9.71
C ALA A 136 -9.02 7.27 -10.88
N ALA A 137 -8.23 8.34 -10.92
CA ALA A 137 -8.30 9.34 -11.96
C ALA A 137 -6.91 9.86 -12.38
N GLY A 138 -6.84 10.45 -13.54
CA GLY A 138 -5.68 11.19 -14.03
C GLY A 138 -6.04 12.65 -14.29
N LEU A 139 -5.06 13.53 -14.25
CA LEU A 139 -5.25 14.96 -14.53
C LEU A 139 -4.00 15.58 -15.17
N LYS A 140 -4.18 16.75 -15.77
CA LYS A 140 -3.12 17.65 -16.17
C LYS A 140 -3.38 19.02 -15.57
N ILE A 141 -2.32 19.68 -15.11
CA ILE A 141 -2.41 20.96 -14.40
C ILE A 141 -1.19 21.84 -14.70
N GLU A 142 -1.42 23.15 -14.84
CA GLU A 142 -0.34 24.15 -14.92
C GLU A 142 0.24 24.39 -13.50
N GLU A 143 1.55 24.59 -13.41
CA GLU A 143 2.26 24.74 -12.12
C GLU A 143 1.68 25.90 -11.29
N GLY A 144 1.39 27.03 -11.92
CA GLY A 144 0.82 28.21 -11.25
C GLY A 144 -0.62 28.02 -10.73
N ARG A 145 -1.27 26.90 -11.03
CA ARG A 145 -2.62 26.56 -10.56
C ARG A 145 -2.60 25.60 -9.37
N LEU A 146 -1.44 25.09 -8.97
CA LEU A 146 -1.33 24.04 -7.94
C LEU A 146 -1.97 24.43 -6.60
N ASP A 147 -1.67 25.61 -6.10
CA ASP A 147 -2.13 26.02 -4.76
C ASP A 147 -3.65 26.24 -4.74
N GLY A 148 -4.21 26.82 -5.80
CA GLY A 148 -5.67 26.94 -5.96
C GLY A 148 -6.35 25.56 -6.06
N PHE A 149 -5.79 24.65 -6.86
CA PHE A 149 -6.29 23.29 -6.96
C PHE A 149 -6.22 22.55 -5.61
N ARG A 150 -5.10 22.68 -4.89
CA ARG A 150 -4.93 22.05 -3.58
C ARG A 150 -5.98 22.51 -2.59
N ALA A 151 -6.21 23.82 -2.50
CA ALA A 151 -7.21 24.40 -1.62
C ALA A 151 -8.63 23.89 -1.98
N ALA A 152 -9.03 24.00 -3.23
CA ALA A 152 -10.36 23.59 -3.70
C ALA A 152 -10.59 22.08 -3.51
N PHE A 153 -9.58 21.25 -3.86
CA PHE A 153 -9.71 19.80 -3.71
C PHE A 153 -9.79 19.35 -2.26
N CYS A 154 -9.04 19.99 -1.36
CA CYS A 154 -9.14 19.73 0.08
C CYS A 154 -10.48 20.20 0.68
N GLU A 155 -11.05 21.31 0.20
CA GLU A 155 -12.37 21.79 0.62
C GLU A 155 -13.46 20.78 0.22
N VAL A 156 -13.48 20.34 -1.04
CA VAL A 156 -14.42 19.30 -1.50
C VAL A 156 -14.27 18.01 -0.69
N ALA A 157 -13.03 17.61 -0.40
CA ALA A 157 -12.79 16.42 0.41
C ALA A 157 -13.26 16.60 1.88
N ALA A 158 -13.12 17.80 2.45
CA ALA A 158 -13.56 18.09 3.80
C ALA A 158 -15.10 18.10 3.93
N GLU A 159 -15.79 18.48 2.87
CA GLU A 159 -17.26 18.46 2.83
C GLU A 159 -17.83 17.04 2.65
N GLU A 160 -17.17 16.21 1.84
CA GLU A 160 -17.69 14.88 1.47
C GLU A 160 -17.24 13.74 2.41
N ILE A 161 -16.08 13.89 3.08
CA ILE A 161 -15.47 12.82 3.90
C ILE A 161 -15.83 13.02 5.37
N THR A 162 -16.55 12.07 5.95
CA THR A 162 -16.83 12.03 7.39
C THR A 162 -15.61 11.60 8.19
N GLU A 163 -15.59 11.89 9.50
CA GLU A 163 -14.50 11.47 10.39
C GLU A 163 -14.32 9.94 10.42
N ASP A 164 -15.43 9.18 10.40
CA ASP A 164 -15.39 7.71 10.36
C ASP A 164 -14.73 7.18 9.09
N GLN A 165 -14.93 7.85 7.95
CA GLN A 165 -14.28 7.49 6.69
C GLN A 165 -12.77 7.78 6.67
N LYS A 166 -12.26 8.56 7.60
CA LYS A 166 -10.83 8.85 7.78
C LYS A 166 -10.11 7.76 8.59
N ILE A 167 -10.85 6.80 9.15
CA ILE A 167 -10.32 5.70 9.93
C ILE A 167 -10.26 4.46 9.03
N ALA A 168 -9.09 3.83 9.00
CA ALA A 168 -8.93 2.58 8.27
C ALA A 168 -9.68 1.45 8.97
N GLU A 169 -10.67 0.87 8.32
CA GLU A 169 -11.37 -0.30 8.83
C GLU A 169 -10.77 -1.59 8.28
N LEU A 170 -10.48 -2.54 9.16
CA LEU A 170 -10.13 -3.91 8.79
C LEU A 170 -11.33 -4.84 8.97
N ARG A 171 -11.80 -5.40 7.86
CA ARG A 171 -12.82 -6.43 7.91
C ARG A 171 -12.21 -7.77 8.29
N ILE A 172 -12.46 -8.21 9.51
CA ILE A 172 -12.05 -9.51 10.03
C ILE A 172 -13.09 -10.56 9.61
N ASP A 173 -12.64 -11.66 9.00
CA ASP A 173 -13.52 -12.74 8.56
C ASP A 173 -13.85 -13.72 9.71
N ALA A 174 -12.91 -13.94 10.63
CA ALA A 174 -13.15 -14.74 11.83
C ALA A 174 -12.11 -14.44 12.93
N GLU A 175 -12.53 -14.62 14.18
CA GLU A 175 -11.67 -14.63 15.36
C GLU A 175 -11.45 -16.06 15.84
N SER A 176 -10.22 -16.40 16.24
CA SER A 176 -9.86 -17.72 16.75
C SER A 176 -8.60 -17.67 17.59
N PRO A 177 -8.43 -18.53 18.61
CA PRO A 177 -7.20 -18.60 19.41
C PRO A 177 -6.02 -19.13 18.57
N LEU A 178 -4.78 -18.84 19.02
CA LEU A 178 -3.56 -19.32 18.33
C LEU A 178 -3.54 -20.84 18.15
N SER A 179 -4.13 -21.58 19.09
CA SER A 179 -4.19 -23.04 19.05
C SER A 179 -5.01 -23.62 17.88
N ALA A 180 -5.89 -22.82 17.29
CA ALA A 180 -6.70 -23.23 16.12
C ALA A 180 -5.86 -23.30 14.84
N PHE A 181 -4.72 -22.61 14.79
CA PHE A 181 -3.90 -22.52 13.57
C PHE A 181 -2.86 -23.64 13.48
N THR A 182 -3.35 -24.86 13.22
CA THR A 182 -2.52 -26.01 12.91
C THR A 182 -2.16 -26.05 11.41
N LEU A 183 -1.20 -26.89 11.01
CA LEU A 183 -0.89 -27.11 9.60
C LEU A 183 -2.14 -27.54 8.81
N ASP A 184 -2.93 -28.42 9.36
CA ASP A 184 -4.18 -28.90 8.73
C ASP A 184 -5.18 -27.77 8.52
N THR A 185 -5.43 -26.96 9.57
CA THR A 185 -6.34 -25.80 9.45
C THR A 185 -5.87 -24.83 8.35
N VAL A 186 -4.57 -24.53 8.29
CA VAL A 186 -4.04 -23.61 7.27
C VAL A 186 -4.12 -24.23 5.87
N HIS A 187 -3.91 -25.52 5.72
CA HIS A 187 -4.14 -26.23 4.45
C HIS A 187 -5.61 -26.13 4.01
N GLN A 188 -6.55 -26.28 4.93
CA GLN A 188 -7.99 -26.15 4.60
C GLN A 188 -8.32 -24.72 4.16
N ILE A 189 -7.77 -23.68 4.81
CA ILE A 189 -7.91 -22.29 4.38
C ILE A 189 -7.34 -22.11 2.97
N GLN A 190 -6.19 -22.71 2.67
CA GLN A 190 -5.59 -22.64 1.33
C GLN A 190 -6.46 -23.28 0.22
N ARG A 191 -7.35 -24.22 0.54
CA ARG A 191 -8.30 -24.80 -0.43
C ARG A 191 -9.36 -23.82 -0.93
N LEU A 192 -9.52 -22.67 -0.27
CA LEU A 192 -10.37 -21.58 -0.78
C LEU A 192 -9.73 -20.83 -1.98
N ALA A 193 -8.46 -21.11 -2.28
CA ALA A 193 -7.75 -20.52 -3.44
C ALA A 193 -8.39 -21.00 -4.78
N PRO A 194 -8.23 -20.22 -5.89
CA PRO A 194 -7.35 -19.09 -6.04
C PRO A 194 -7.91 -17.80 -5.42
N PHE A 195 -7.06 -17.09 -4.66
CA PHE A 195 -7.41 -15.80 -4.10
C PHE A 195 -7.16 -14.68 -5.11
N GLY A 196 -7.97 -13.62 -5.04
CA GLY A 196 -7.91 -12.47 -5.94
C GLY A 196 -9.11 -11.55 -5.78
N GLN A 197 -9.46 -10.86 -6.86
CA GLN A 197 -10.63 -9.98 -6.88
C GLN A 197 -11.90 -10.81 -6.60
N ASN A 198 -12.77 -10.33 -5.70
CA ASN A 198 -13.99 -10.98 -5.22
C ASN A 198 -13.80 -12.32 -4.46
N ASN A 199 -12.55 -12.74 -4.25
CA ASN A 199 -12.22 -13.88 -3.38
C ASN A 199 -10.93 -13.54 -2.61
N ALA A 200 -11.03 -12.61 -1.68
CA ALA A 200 -9.89 -12.18 -0.88
C ALA A 200 -9.40 -13.32 0.03
N ARG A 201 -8.08 -13.36 0.28
CA ARG A 201 -7.55 -14.27 1.29
C ARG A 201 -8.13 -13.89 2.66
N PRO A 202 -8.69 -14.84 3.43
CA PRO A 202 -9.26 -14.54 4.74
C PRO A 202 -8.29 -13.77 5.65
N LEU A 203 -8.80 -12.74 6.29
CA LEU A 203 -8.13 -11.98 7.33
C LEU A 203 -8.70 -12.43 8.68
N LEU A 204 -7.84 -12.98 9.51
CA LEU A 204 -8.23 -13.57 10.79
C LEU A 204 -7.70 -12.72 11.93
N CYS A 205 -8.33 -12.84 13.09
CA CYS A 205 -7.96 -12.14 14.31
C CYS A 205 -7.69 -13.14 15.44
N THR A 206 -6.76 -12.80 16.31
CA THR A 206 -6.62 -13.40 17.65
C THR A 206 -6.43 -12.27 18.64
N THR A 207 -7.26 -12.27 19.68
CA THR A 207 -7.23 -11.29 20.75
C THR A 207 -6.40 -11.80 21.93
N GLY A 208 -5.82 -10.90 22.72
CA GLY A 208 -5.14 -11.24 23.96
C GLY A 208 -3.87 -12.09 23.80
N VAL A 209 -3.06 -11.85 22.77
CA VAL A 209 -1.76 -12.52 22.59
C VAL A 209 -0.64 -11.72 23.25
N LYS A 210 0.40 -12.41 23.73
CA LYS A 210 1.63 -11.83 24.29
C LYS A 210 2.80 -11.99 23.33
N LEU A 211 3.73 -11.04 23.38
CA LEU A 211 5.05 -11.21 22.77
C LEU A 211 5.91 -12.11 23.68
N ALA A 212 6.46 -13.19 23.12
CA ALA A 212 7.37 -14.07 23.85
C ALA A 212 8.77 -13.49 24.00
N GLU A 213 9.16 -12.61 23.09
CA GLU A 213 10.45 -11.91 23.05
C GLU A 213 10.27 -10.56 22.35
N ALA A 214 11.23 -9.66 22.50
CA ALA A 214 11.21 -8.38 21.79
C ALA A 214 11.14 -8.58 20.27
N PRO A 215 10.35 -7.76 19.54
CA PRO A 215 10.27 -7.79 18.09
C PRO A 215 11.64 -7.62 17.45
N LYS A 216 11.94 -8.40 16.40
CA LYS A 216 13.24 -8.34 15.71
C LYS A 216 13.08 -7.74 14.32
N PRO A 217 13.67 -6.55 14.05
CA PRO A 217 13.73 -6.02 12.69
C PRO A 217 14.46 -6.98 11.75
N ILE A 218 13.88 -7.24 10.57
CA ILE A 218 14.44 -8.11 9.54
C ILE A 218 14.36 -7.47 8.15
N GLY A 219 15.14 -7.98 7.22
CA GLY A 219 15.25 -7.44 5.86
C GLY A 219 16.18 -6.22 5.78
N SER A 220 16.41 -5.73 4.56
CA SER A 220 17.27 -4.58 4.32
C SER A 220 16.71 -3.33 5.01
N GLY A 221 17.50 -2.72 5.91
CA GLY A 221 17.12 -1.53 6.66
C GLY A 221 16.05 -1.74 7.72
N GLY A 222 15.84 -2.96 8.23
CA GLY A 222 14.88 -3.24 9.30
C GLY A 222 13.41 -3.06 8.91
N ARG A 223 13.11 -3.10 7.61
CA ARG A 223 11.79 -2.77 7.07
C ARG A 223 10.66 -3.71 7.51
N HIS A 224 10.97 -4.93 7.84
CA HIS A 224 10.01 -5.93 8.27
C HIS A 224 10.26 -6.28 9.73
N LEU A 225 9.29 -6.89 10.38
CA LEU A 225 9.39 -7.28 11.78
C LEU A 225 9.11 -8.77 11.93
N SER A 226 10.00 -9.48 12.64
CA SER A 226 9.77 -10.86 13.05
C SER A 226 9.36 -10.88 14.51
N LEU A 227 8.28 -11.58 14.83
CA LEU A 227 7.71 -11.66 16.17
C LEU A 227 7.51 -13.12 16.54
N ARG A 228 7.47 -13.37 17.83
CA ARG A 228 7.03 -14.63 18.41
C ARG A 228 5.87 -14.37 19.36
N LEU A 229 4.72 -14.90 18.98
CA LEU A 229 3.46 -14.69 19.68
C LEU A 229 3.15 -15.89 20.56
N VAL A 230 2.57 -15.65 21.74
CA VAL A 230 2.18 -16.68 22.69
C VAL A 230 0.78 -16.44 23.21
N GLN A 231 -0.03 -17.50 23.26
CA GLN A 231 -1.35 -17.51 23.87
C GLN A 231 -1.63 -18.91 24.43
N HIS A 232 -2.03 -19.02 25.70
CA HIS A 232 -2.40 -20.28 26.37
C HIS A 232 -1.38 -21.42 26.13
N GLY A 233 -0.07 -21.13 26.21
CA GLY A 233 0.99 -22.11 26.00
C GLY A 233 1.33 -22.46 24.55
N VAL A 234 0.57 -21.96 23.57
CA VAL A 234 0.88 -22.10 22.14
C VAL A 234 1.77 -20.94 21.69
N SER A 235 2.85 -21.25 20.97
CA SER A 235 3.76 -20.25 20.43
C SER A 235 3.85 -20.36 18.91
N LEU A 236 3.57 -19.25 18.20
CA LEU A 236 3.67 -19.16 16.76
C LEU A 236 4.57 -18.00 16.33
N ARG A 237 5.26 -18.18 15.20
CA ARG A 237 6.01 -17.12 14.56
C ARG A 237 5.08 -16.21 13.75
N ALA A 238 5.35 -14.90 13.81
CA ALA A 238 4.68 -13.93 12.96
C ALA A 238 5.70 -13.05 12.25
N VAL A 239 5.30 -12.54 11.08
CA VAL A 239 6.09 -11.58 10.30
C VAL A 239 5.17 -10.43 9.87
N ALA A 240 5.57 -9.20 10.19
CA ALA A 240 4.94 -7.99 9.69
C ALA A 240 5.78 -7.44 8.53
N PHE A 241 5.30 -7.66 7.31
CA PHE A 241 5.95 -7.12 6.11
C PHE A 241 5.66 -5.62 5.98
N GLY A 242 6.68 -4.80 6.07
CA GLY A 242 6.56 -3.34 6.08
C GLY A 242 6.35 -2.74 7.47
N GLY A 243 6.14 -3.54 8.50
CA GLY A 243 5.84 -3.12 9.88
C GLY A 243 7.08 -2.86 10.75
N GLY A 244 8.23 -2.55 10.16
CA GLY A 244 9.45 -2.25 10.95
C GLY A 244 9.27 -1.07 11.89
N GLU A 245 8.41 -0.12 11.55
CA GLU A 245 8.07 1.04 12.39
C GLU A 245 7.28 0.67 13.67
N TRP A 246 6.66 -0.50 13.73
CA TRP A 246 5.91 -0.97 14.90
C TRP A 246 6.79 -1.49 16.05
N ALA A 247 8.11 -1.61 15.84
CA ALA A 247 9.01 -2.25 16.82
C ALA A 247 8.96 -1.58 18.20
N ASP A 248 9.09 -0.25 18.23
CA ASP A 248 9.12 0.53 19.47
C ASP A 248 7.75 0.57 20.14
N GLU A 249 6.68 0.70 19.36
CA GLU A 249 5.30 0.71 19.83
C GLU A 249 4.94 -0.63 20.49
N LEU A 250 5.28 -1.75 19.83
CA LEU A 250 5.03 -3.09 20.34
C LEU A 250 5.81 -3.39 21.64
N VAL A 251 7.02 -2.86 21.78
CA VAL A 251 7.82 -3.01 23.00
C VAL A 251 7.21 -2.20 24.16
N ALA A 252 6.54 -1.10 23.87
CA ALA A 252 5.91 -0.24 24.87
C ALA A 252 4.60 -0.83 25.44
N VAL A 253 4.02 -1.87 24.79
CA VAL A 253 2.82 -2.54 25.31
C VAL A 253 3.18 -3.50 26.41
N GLU A 254 2.72 -3.21 27.64
CA GLU A 254 3.02 -4.04 28.83
C GLU A 254 2.17 -5.32 28.93
N ASP A 255 0.98 -5.32 28.34
CA ASP A 255 0.00 -6.40 28.45
C ASP A 255 -0.10 -7.27 27.20
N THR A 256 -1.31 -7.43 26.72
CA THR A 256 -1.64 -8.24 25.53
C THR A 256 -1.99 -7.34 24.34
N ILE A 257 -1.84 -7.91 23.15
CA ILE A 257 -2.22 -7.29 21.90
C ILE A 257 -3.26 -8.15 21.17
N ASP A 258 -4.12 -7.48 20.42
CA ASP A 258 -4.97 -8.10 19.40
C ASP A 258 -4.26 -8.00 18.06
N ILE A 259 -4.28 -9.05 17.28
CA ILE A 259 -3.60 -9.11 15.99
C ILE A 259 -4.55 -9.47 14.86
N ALA A 260 -4.43 -8.78 13.73
CA ALA A 260 -5.04 -9.17 12.47
C ALA A 260 -3.97 -9.75 11.53
N PHE A 261 -4.21 -10.93 10.97
CA PHE A 261 -3.18 -11.65 10.21
C PHE A 261 -3.76 -12.61 9.17
N ARG A 262 -2.89 -13.05 8.26
CA ARG A 262 -3.16 -14.14 7.31
C ARG A 262 -2.24 -15.31 7.64
N PRO A 263 -2.78 -16.49 8.02
CA PRO A 263 -1.94 -17.66 8.28
C PRO A 263 -1.41 -18.23 6.97
N VAL A 264 -0.14 -18.62 6.98
CA VAL A 264 0.55 -19.25 5.85
C VAL A 264 1.35 -20.46 6.31
N ILE A 265 1.66 -21.36 5.39
CA ILE A 265 2.59 -22.45 5.64
C ILE A 265 3.96 -22.02 5.14
N ASN A 266 4.89 -21.88 6.07
CA ASN A 266 6.29 -21.65 5.76
C ASN A 266 7.01 -22.99 5.62
N SER A 267 7.65 -23.21 4.47
CA SER A 267 8.48 -24.40 4.21
C SER A 267 9.95 -24.01 4.16
N PHE A 268 10.69 -24.40 5.16
CA PHE A 268 12.13 -24.12 5.26
C PHE A 268 12.92 -25.39 5.58
N ARG A 269 13.90 -25.74 4.73
CA ARG A 269 14.74 -26.93 4.86
C ARG A 269 13.93 -28.23 5.03
N GLY A 270 12.83 -28.39 4.29
CA GLY A 270 11.96 -29.55 4.30
C GLY A 270 11.02 -29.65 5.51
N ARG A 271 11.04 -28.68 6.42
CA ARG A 271 10.09 -28.58 7.55
C ARG A 271 9.01 -27.56 7.23
N GLN A 272 7.77 -27.95 7.54
CA GLN A 272 6.62 -27.03 7.43
C GLN A 272 6.23 -26.52 8.81
N SER A 273 5.88 -25.25 8.89
CA SER A 273 5.35 -24.62 10.09
C SER A 273 4.33 -23.56 9.73
N VAL A 274 3.40 -23.31 10.64
CA VAL A 274 2.49 -22.18 10.51
C VAL A 274 3.24 -20.88 10.82
N GLU A 275 3.09 -19.88 9.98
CA GLU A 275 3.59 -18.54 10.18
C GLU A 275 2.43 -17.55 9.96
N MET A 276 2.36 -16.52 10.79
CA MET A 276 1.33 -15.49 10.69
C MET A 276 1.87 -14.27 9.98
N HIS A 277 1.29 -13.91 8.82
CA HIS A 277 1.59 -12.64 8.18
C HIS A 277 0.69 -11.56 8.76
N LEU A 278 1.23 -10.77 9.68
CA LEU A 278 0.53 -9.68 10.31
C LEU A 278 0.15 -8.61 9.30
N VAL A 279 -1.08 -8.12 9.44
CA VAL A 279 -1.65 -7.01 8.65
C VAL A 279 -1.76 -5.77 9.52
N ASP A 280 -2.17 -5.97 10.79
CA ASP A 280 -2.31 -4.91 11.78
C ASP A 280 -2.31 -5.47 13.20
N TRP A 281 -2.22 -4.57 14.19
CA TRP A 281 -2.31 -4.90 15.60
C TRP A 281 -2.82 -3.71 16.42
N ARG A 282 -3.34 -3.98 17.61
CA ARG A 282 -3.68 -2.98 18.62
C ARG A 282 -3.40 -3.52 20.02
N ALA A 283 -3.24 -2.64 20.99
CA ALA A 283 -3.29 -3.05 22.39
C ALA A 283 -4.68 -3.62 22.71
N THR A 284 -4.74 -4.71 23.48
CA THR A 284 -6.03 -5.28 23.88
C THR A 284 -6.75 -4.30 24.80
N GLU A 285 -8.00 -3.98 24.50
CA GLU A 285 -8.85 -3.19 25.38
C GLU A 285 -9.22 -4.00 26.62
N ALA A 286 -9.12 -3.39 27.81
CA ALA A 286 -9.39 -4.00 29.10
C ALA A 286 -10.88 -4.31 29.33
#